data_61b60b0ef94e2f1e15760660196202ab
#
_entry.id   61b60b0ef94e2f1e15760660196202ab
#
_cell.length_a   1.000
_cell.length_b   1.000
_cell.length_c   1.000
_cell.angle_alpha   90.00
_cell.angle_beta   90.00
_cell.angle_gamma   90.00
#
_symmetry.space_group_name_H-M   'P 1'
#
loop_
_entity.id
_entity.type
_entity.pdbx_description
1 polymer ?
#
loop_
_entity_poly.entity_id
_entity_poly.type
_entity_poly.pdbx_seq_one_letter_code
_entity_poly.pdbx_strand_id
1 'polypeptide(L)' 'MEKIKLEVIDWEHTCDDGCCTSWGTDVKINGEKVVTIEGDDIADTLVSIIERLGYKVDLTRTY' A
#
# COMPACT_ATOMS: atom_id res chain seq x y z
N MET A 1 -6.03 21.47 -7.55
CA MET A 1 -5.31 20.18 -7.46
C MET A 1 -6.23 19.10 -6.99
N GLU A 2 -6.23 17.99 -7.68
CA GLU A 2 -7.02 16.84 -7.26
C GLU A 2 -6.34 16.13 -6.10
N LYS A 3 -7.18 15.64 -5.21
CA LYS A 3 -6.74 14.89 -4.06
C LYS A 3 -6.87 13.39 -4.36
N ILE A 4 -5.79 12.66 -4.19
CA ILE A 4 -5.79 11.21 -4.38
C ILE A 4 -5.91 10.55 -3.02
N LYS A 5 -6.90 9.68 -2.90
CA LYS A 5 -7.11 8.89 -1.69
C LYS A 5 -6.31 7.60 -1.81
N LEU A 6 -5.21 7.52 -1.10
CA LEU A 6 -4.32 6.38 -1.13
C LEU A 6 -4.53 5.53 0.12
N GLU A 7 -4.92 4.27 -0.08
CA GLU A 7 -5.06 3.32 1.02
C GLU A 7 -3.98 2.27 0.92
N VAL A 8 -3.33 2.03 2.05
CA VAL A 8 -2.29 1.01 2.17
C VAL A 8 -2.72 0.02 3.25
N ILE A 9 -2.88 -1.23 2.85
CA ILE A 9 -3.34 -2.29 3.74
C ILE A 9 -2.23 -3.33 3.89
N ASP A 10 -1.69 -3.41 5.10
CA ASP A 10 -0.66 -4.41 5.41
C ASP A 10 -1.32 -5.76 5.70
N TRP A 11 -0.75 -6.83 5.17
CA TRP A 11 -1.26 -8.18 5.39
C TRP A 11 -0.12 -9.15 5.68
N GLU A 12 -0.48 -10.23 6.36
CA GLU A 12 0.45 -11.30 6.70
C GLU A 12 -0.22 -12.65 6.50
N HIS A 13 0.50 -13.58 5.94
CA HIS A 13 0.04 -14.94 5.74
C HIS A 13 1.10 -15.93 6.20
N THR A 14 0.70 -16.88 7.03
CA THR A 14 1.59 -17.92 7.52
C THR A 14 1.07 -19.28 7.04
N CYS A 15 1.98 -20.14 6.57
CA CYS A 15 1.63 -21.48 6.16
C CYS A 15 1.09 -22.32 7.34
N ASP A 16 0.25 -23.30 7.02
CA ASP A 16 -0.37 -24.15 8.04
C ASP A 16 0.64 -24.86 8.94
N ASP A 17 1.79 -25.24 8.39
CA ASP A 17 2.85 -25.89 9.16
C ASP A 17 3.79 -24.90 9.85
N GLY A 18 3.57 -23.60 9.66
CA GLY A 18 4.36 -22.57 10.30
C GLY A 18 5.76 -22.37 9.75
N CYS A 19 6.13 -23.07 8.68
CA CYS A 19 7.48 -22.98 8.15
C CYS A 19 7.71 -21.78 7.24
N CYS A 20 6.63 -21.15 6.75
CA CYS A 20 6.71 -20.01 5.83
C CYS A 20 5.80 -18.88 6.29
N THR A 21 6.33 -17.68 6.29
CA THR A 21 5.53 -16.48 6.55
C THR A 21 5.72 -15.53 5.38
N SER A 22 4.60 -15.06 4.82
CA SER A 22 4.60 -14.06 3.78
C SER A 22 3.91 -12.81 4.29
N TRP A 23 4.42 -11.66 3.91
CA TRP A 23 3.79 -10.39 4.23
C TRP A 23 3.85 -9.49 3.01
N GLY A 24 2.98 -8.52 3.01
CA GLY A 24 2.93 -7.60 1.88
C GLY A 24 2.01 -6.42 2.15
N THR A 25 1.80 -5.66 1.10
CA THR A 25 1.02 -4.43 1.15
C THR A 25 0.13 -4.34 -0.08
N ASP A 26 -1.18 -4.20 0.15
CA ASP A 26 -2.13 -3.89 -0.91
C ASP A 26 -2.28 -2.39 -1.01
N VAL A 27 -2.21 -1.87 -2.23
CA VAL A 27 -2.34 -0.43 -2.48
C VAL A 27 -3.63 -0.17 -3.23
N LYS A 28 -4.47 0.70 -2.68
CA LYS A 28 -5.71 1.13 -3.33
C LYS A 28 -5.66 2.63 -3.59
N ILE A 29 -6.11 3.01 -4.76
CA ILE A 29 -6.25 4.42 -5.13
C ILE A 29 -7.72 4.69 -5.39
N ASN A 30 -8.29 5.65 -4.64
CA ASN A 30 -9.71 6.02 -4.74
C ASN A 30 -10.66 4.82 -4.58
N GLY A 31 -10.28 3.89 -3.70
CA GLY A 31 -11.09 2.71 -3.41
C GLY A 31 -10.85 1.53 -4.35
N GLU A 32 -10.00 1.67 -5.34
CA GLU A 32 -9.70 0.62 -6.30
C GLU A 32 -8.32 0.05 -6.06
N LYS A 33 -8.22 -1.27 -5.92
CA LYS A 33 -6.94 -1.94 -5.74
C LYS A 33 -6.14 -1.89 -7.04
N VAL A 34 -4.95 -1.32 -6.98
CA VAL A 34 -4.10 -1.14 -8.16
C VAL A 34 -2.91 -2.08 -8.17
N VAL A 35 -2.37 -2.42 -7.01
CA VAL A 35 -1.18 -3.26 -6.93
C VAL A 35 -1.08 -3.93 -5.57
N THR A 36 -0.45 -5.11 -5.55
CA THR A 36 -0.05 -5.80 -4.32
C THR A 36 1.46 -5.95 -4.35
N ILE A 37 2.11 -5.56 -3.28
CA ILE A 37 3.57 -5.60 -3.17
C ILE A 37 3.94 -6.53 -2.04
N GLU A 38 4.83 -7.48 -2.30
CA GLU A 38 5.31 -8.39 -1.28
C GLU A 38 6.58 -7.85 -0.63
N GLY A 39 6.64 -7.96 0.68
CA GLY A 39 7.84 -7.68 1.46
C GLY A 39 7.92 -6.26 1.97
N ASP A 40 8.57 -5.40 1.22
CA ASP A 40 8.94 -4.07 1.70
C ASP A 40 7.78 -3.09 1.80
N ASP A 41 7.88 -2.20 2.78
CA ASP A 41 6.95 -1.09 2.93
C ASP A 41 7.36 0.03 1.98
N ILE A 42 6.54 0.28 0.98
CA ILE A 42 6.82 1.33 -0.02
C ILE A 42 5.80 2.48 0.04
N ALA A 43 5.00 2.53 1.11
CA ALA A 43 3.97 3.57 1.22
C ALA A 43 4.57 4.98 1.09
N ASP A 44 5.66 5.25 1.79
CA ASP A 44 6.32 6.56 1.72
C ASP A 44 6.82 6.87 0.31
N THR A 45 7.36 5.86 -0.37
CA THR A 45 7.84 6.02 -1.74
C THR A 45 6.70 6.36 -2.68
N LEU A 46 5.57 5.66 -2.55
CA LEU A 46 4.39 5.94 -3.37
C LEU A 46 3.86 7.34 -3.14
N VAL A 47 3.77 7.76 -1.90
CA VAL A 47 3.33 9.12 -1.56
C VAL A 47 4.24 10.15 -2.22
N SER A 48 5.55 9.96 -2.11
CA SER A 48 6.53 10.86 -2.72
C SER A 48 6.37 10.96 -4.23
N ILE A 49 6.16 9.83 -4.90
CA ILE A 49 6.00 9.81 -6.35
C ILE A 49 4.74 10.58 -6.76
N ILE A 50 3.63 10.33 -6.09
CA ILE A 50 2.35 10.96 -6.41
C ILE A 50 2.41 12.46 -6.16
N GLU A 51 3.03 12.88 -5.06
CA GLU A 51 3.19 14.29 -4.76
C GLU A 51 4.05 15.01 -5.79
N ARG A 52 5.07 14.35 -6.31
CA ARG A 52 5.91 14.91 -7.37
C ARG A 52 5.16 15.11 -8.68
N LEU A 53 4.11 14.35 -8.90
CA LEU A 53 3.26 14.51 -10.07
C LEU A 53 2.29 15.69 -9.92
N GLY A 54 2.25 16.33 -8.76
CA GLY A 54 1.42 17.50 -8.52
C GLY A 54 0.10 17.23 -7.84
N TYR A 55 -0.08 16.04 -7.28
CA TYR A 55 -1.32 15.67 -6.58
C TYR A 55 -1.14 15.74 -5.08
N LYS A 56 -2.23 16.01 -4.38
CA LYS A 56 -2.27 15.87 -2.92
C LYS A 56 -2.67 14.44 -2.59
N VAL A 57 -1.99 13.86 -1.60
CA VAL A 57 -2.24 12.48 -1.19
C VAL A 57 -2.89 12.45 0.19
N ASP A 58 -4.02 11.77 0.29
CA ASP A 58 -4.67 11.47 1.55
C ASP A 58 -4.35 10.00 1.88
N LEU A 59 -3.36 9.80 2.74
CA LEU A 59 -2.87 8.47 3.05
C LEU A 59 -3.64 7.86 4.22
N THR A 60 -4.20 6.68 3.98
CA THR A 60 -4.82 5.86 5.02
C THR A 60 -4.06 4.55 5.11
N ARG A 61 -3.62 4.20 6.29
CA ARG A 61 -2.86 2.98 6.52
C ARG A 61 -3.62 2.06 7.46
N THR A 62 -3.79 0.80 7.05
CA THR A 62 -4.50 -0.22 7.82
C THR A 62 -3.60 -1.45 8.01
N TYR A 63 -3.63 -2.00 9.19
CA TYR A 63 -2.89 -3.22 9.54
C TYR A 63 -3.82 -4.41 9.67
#